data_a3a8738b62341fb498dbd2682cef9ec9
#
_entry.id   a3a8738b62341fb498dbd2682cef9ec9
#
_cell.length_a   1.000
_cell.length_b   1.000
_cell.length_c   1.000
_cell.angle_alpha   90.00
_cell.angle_beta   90.00
_cell.angle_gamma   90.00
#
_symmetry.space_group_name_H-M   'P 1'
#
loop_
_entity.id
_entity.type
_entity.pdbx_description
1 polymer ?
#
loop_
_entity_poly.entity_id
_entity_poly.type
_entity_poly.pdbx_seq_one_letter_code
_entity_poly.pdbx_strand_id
1 'polypeptide(L)'
;MAREERFYAFIIAHTSRSRARVQRIRIEKRVITIFSGICLLVALGIVFGFYGLTQQVTHLRTQMENERLRAENDRQKQELEKLNNRVEKVEDTSRKLAEKSGMSEQPAVYPGSGGPELPLDEVGLAAVRAKMSRLEHNMSTFDAVLRKRGYTPSIWPVQGTLESGFGGRRNPFGGSGFEFHSGQDIEAAQGTPVIAGARGVIAYAGWQNGYGQLVVVDHGGGLSTRYGHLSHIDVELGQSVARGQFLGRVGSTGRSTGPHLHYEVRINNEAVNPLQYLLSGTHSTY
;
A
#
# COMPACT_ATOMS: atom_id res chain seq x y z
N MET A 1 49.77 -75.43 -54.81
CA MET A 1 49.65 -74.57 -53.61
C MET A 1 48.37 -74.91 -52.88
N ALA A 2 48.41 -75.59 -51.75
CA ALA A 2 47.23 -75.99 -50.97
C ALA A 2 46.64 -74.82 -50.29
N ARG A 3 45.42 -74.51 -50.61
CA ARG A 3 44.63 -73.44 -49.97
C ARG A 3 44.28 -73.90 -48.55
N GLU A 4 45.03 -73.46 -47.53
CA GLU A 4 44.66 -73.72 -46.13
C GLU A 4 43.30 -73.06 -45.84
N GLU A 5 42.27 -73.84 -45.89
CA GLU A 5 40.94 -73.47 -45.41
C GLU A 5 40.98 -73.41 -43.88
N ARG A 6 41.02 -72.23 -43.34
CA ARG A 6 41.02 -72.02 -41.88
C ARG A 6 39.58 -72.02 -41.40
N PHE A 7 39.17 -73.10 -40.72
CA PHE A 7 37.87 -73.21 -40.04
C PHE A 7 38.07 -73.03 -38.54
N TYR A 8 37.06 -72.36 -37.89
CA TYR A 8 36.94 -72.44 -36.45
C TYR A 8 35.97 -73.54 -36.07
N ALA A 9 36.35 -74.40 -35.11
CA ALA A 9 35.52 -75.46 -34.57
C ALA A 9 34.98 -75.05 -33.21
N PHE A 10 33.68 -74.79 -33.11
CA PHE A 10 33.02 -74.57 -31.84
C PHE A 10 32.53 -75.90 -31.28
N ILE A 11 32.90 -76.26 -30.06
CA ILE A 11 32.49 -77.42 -29.33
C ILE A 11 31.47 -77.07 -28.30
N ILE A 12 30.20 -77.40 -28.56
CA ILE A 12 29.14 -77.18 -27.57
C ILE A 12 28.96 -78.52 -26.82
N ALA A 13 29.38 -78.53 -25.55
CA ALA A 13 29.20 -79.71 -24.66
C ALA A 13 27.95 -79.47 -23.80
N HIS A 14 26.90 -80.20 -24.00
CA HIS A 14 25.73 -80.21 -23.16
C HIS A 14 25.95 -81.19 -22.01
N THR A 15 26.18 -80.73 -20.82
CA THR A 15 26.30 -81.50 -19.59
C THR A 15 24.92 -81.75 -18.98
N SER A 16 24.23 -82.79 -19.39
CA SER A 16 23.14 -83.37 -18.64
C SER A 16 23.54 -84.70 -18.05
N ARG A 17 23.10 -85.02 -16.87
CA ARG A 17 23.52 -86.08 -15.95
C ARG A 17 23.57 -87.55 -16.54
N SER A 18 23.21 -87.80 -17.79
CA SER A 18 23.18 -89.19 -18.33
C SER A 18 23.72 -89.36 -19.73
N ARG A 19 24.03 -88.38 -20.57
CA ARG A 19 24.71 -88.51 -21.85
C ARG A 19 25.31 -87.20 -22.33
N ALA A 20 26.65 -87.12 -22.39
CA ALA A 20 27.34 -85.99 -23.01
C ALA A 20 27.19 -86.08 -24.54
N ARG A 21 26.45 -85.18 -25.15
CA ARG A 21 26.36 -85.06 -26.61
C ARG A 21 27.20 -83.86 -27.03
N VAL A 22 28.32 -84.12 -27.71
CA VAL A 22 29.19 -83.07 -28.23
C VAL A 22 28.82 -82.82 -29.70
N GLN A 23 28.36 -81.63 -29.99
CA GLN A 23 28.16 -81.17 -31.36
C GLN A 23 29.36 -80.30 -31.77
N ARG A 24 29.97 -80.64 -32.90
CA ARG A 24 31.05 -79.84 -33.51
C ARG A 24 30.47 -79.07 -34.69
N ILE A 25 30.45 -77.73 -34.59
CA ILE A 25 30.04 -76.83 -35.65
C ILE A 25 31.30 -76.25 -36.29
N ARG A 26 31.53 -76.49 -37.58
CA ARG A 26 32.64 -75.90 -38.34
C ARG A 26 32.10 -74.68 -39.07
N ILE A 27 32.66 -73.48 -38.80
CA ILE A 27 32.29 -72.25 -39.45
C ILE A 27 33.53 -71.71 -40.18
N GLU A 28 33.35 -71.30 -41.43
CA GLU A 28 34.44 -70.71 -42.21
C GLU A 28 34.78 -69.28 -41.61
N LYS A 29 36.08 -68.99 -41.55
CA LYS A 29 36.52 -67.69 -41.08
C LYS A 29 35.86 -66.50 -41.80
N ARG A 30 35.60 -66.64 -43.10
CA ARG A 30 34.93 -65.62 -43.92
C ARG A 30 33.53 -65.34 -43.43
N VAL A 31 32.77 -66.34 -43.00
CA VAL A 31 31.40 -66.13 -42.47
C VAL A 31 31.43 -65.34 -41.17
N ILE A 32 32.38 -65.62 -40.27
CA ILE A 32 32.54 -64.93 -39.02
C ILE A 32 32.96 -63.48 -39.26
N THR A 33 33.88 -63.21 -40.19
CA THR A 33 34.30 -61.81 -40.49
C THR A 33 33.21 -61.03 -41.15
N ILE A 34 32.41 -61.61 -42.05
CA ILE A 34 31.25 -60.94 -42.66
C ILE A 34 30.19 -60.67 -41.62
N PHE A 35 29.88 -61.66 -40.76
CA PHE A 35 28.88 -61.45 -39.69
C PHE A 35 29.31 -60.38 -38.66
N SER A 36 30.58 -60.39 -38.24
CA SER A 36 31.18 -59.42 -37.39
C SER A 36 31.11 -57.99 -38.01
N GLY A 37 31.39 -57.86 -39.31
CA GLY A 37 31.28 -56.61 -40.05
C GLY A 37 29.84 -56.11 -40.11
N ILE A 38 28.88 -56.99 -40.35
CA ILE A 38 27.45 -56.59 -40.33
C ILE A 38 27.01 -56.12 -38.91
N CYS A 39 27.38 -56.88 -37.87
CA CYS A 39 27.09 -56.49 -36.49
C CYS A 39 27.68 -55.11 -36.12
N LEU A 40 28.91 -54.83 -36.56
CA LEU A 40 29.57 -53.58 -36.36
C LEU A 40 28.81 -52.42 -37.06
N LEU A 41 28.40 -52.62 -38.31
CA LEU A 41 27.61 -51.60 -39.05
C LEU A 41 26.27 -51.36 -38.41
N VAL A 42 25.58 -52.36 -37.93
CA VAL A 42 24.32 -52.25 -37.21
C VAL A 42 24.52 -51.46 -35.88
N ALA A 43 25.57 -51.81 -35.12
CA ALA A 43 25.91 -51.10 -33.88
C ALA A 43 26.23 -49.62 -34.14
N LEU A 44 27.01 -49.28 -35.16
CA LEU A 44 27.28 -47.90 -35.56
C LEU A 44 26.00 -47.16 -36.01
N GLY A 45 25.11 -47.83 -36.75
CA GLY A 45 23.82 -47.28 -37.15
C GLY A 45 22.92 -46.93 -35.94
N ILE A 46 22.90 -47.81 -34.93
CA ILE A 46 22.15 -47.58 -33.69
C ILE A 46 22.76 -46.37 -32.92
N VAL A 47 24.06 -46.32 -32.76
CA VAL A 47 24.75 -45.19 -32.07
C VAL A 47 24.51 -43.87 -32.80
N PHE A 48 24.61 -43.87 -34.13
CA PHE A 48 24.35 -42.67 -34.92
C PHE A 48 22.88 -42.25 -34.87
N GLY A 49 21.94 -43.19 -34.89
CA GLY A 49 20.51 -42.90 -34.70
C GLY A 49 20.20 -42.30 -33.31
N PHE A 50 20.79 -42.88 -32.26
CA PHE A 50 20.66 -42.33 -30.91
C PHE A 50 21.26 -40.92 -30.80
N TYR A 51 22.42 -40.66 -31.38
CA TYR A 51 23.04 -39.36 -31.40
C TYR A 51 22.18 -38.32 -32.14
N GLY A 52 21.61 -38.67 -33.30
CA GLY A 52 20.69 -37.79 -34.02
C GLY A 52 19.42 -37.48 -33.25
N LEU A 53 18.82 -38.47 -32.57
CA LEU A 53 17.65 -38.28 -31.72
C LEU A 53 17.95 -37.36 -30.51
N THR A 54 19.08 -37.54 -29.86
CA THR A 54 19.47 -36.67 -28.73
C THR A 54 19.70 -35.23 -29.18
N GLN A 55 20.31 -34.99 -30.32
CA GLN A 55 20.49 -33.66 -30.91
C GLN A 55 19.15 -33.01 -31.25
N GLN A 56 18.19 -33.72 -31.84
CA GLN A 56 16.86 -33.20 -32.13
C GLN A 56 16.09 -32.85 -30.85
N VAL A 57 16.13 -33.69 -29.82
CA VAL A 57 15.47 -33.42 -28.53
C VAL A 57 16.07 -32.21 -27.83
N THR A 58 17.39 -32.03 -27.83
CA THR A 58 18.04 -30.86 -27.24
C THR A 58 17.68 -29.58 -28.01
N HIS A 59 17.66 -29.63 -29.34
CA HIS A 59 17.28 -28.49 -30.18
C HIS A 59 15.83 -28.05 -29.93
N LEU A 60 14.89 -29.01 -29.86
CA LEU A 60 13.48 -28.72 -29.54
C LEU A 60 13.31 -28.13 -28.13
N ARG A 61 14.03 -28.67 -27.13
CA ARG A 61 14.01 -28.09 -25.76
C ARG A 61 14.51 -26.66 -25.74
N THR A 62 15.64 -26.38 -26.41
CA THR A 62 16.20 -25.03 -26.47
C THR A 62 15.26 -24.05 -27.20
N GLN A 63 14.58 -24.51 -28.26
CA GLN A 63 13.57 -23.69 -28.95
C GLN A 63 12.37 -23.36 -28.04
N MET A 64 11.80 -24.37 -27.37
CA MET A 64 10.69 -24.16 -26.43
C MET A 64 11.08 -23.26 -25.25
N GLU A 65 12.29 -23.38 -24.73
CA GLU A 65 12.80 -22.54 -23.68
C GLU A 65 13.00 -21.07 -24.14
N ASN A 66 13.53 -20.87 -25.35
CA ASN A 66 13.64 -19.56 -25.98
C ASN A 66 12.29 -18.91 -26.23
N GLU A 67 11.29 -19.65 -26.69
CA GLU A 67 9.92 -19.13 -26.86
C GLU A 67 9.30 -18.76 -25.53
N ARG A 68 9.47 -19.58 -24.50
CA ARG A 68 9.01 -19.29 -23.14
C ARG A 68 9.66 -18.04 -22.57
N LEU A 69 10.98 -17.91 -22.69
CA LEU A 69 11.72 -16.72 -22.22
C LEU A 69 11.32 -15.45 -22.96
N ARG A 70 11.04 -15.54 -24.28
CA ARG A 70 10.51 -14.40 -25.06
C ARG A 70 9.13 -13.99 -24.56
N ALA A 71 8.22 -14.95 -24.38
CA ALA A 71 6.88 -14.67 -23.89
C ALA A 71 6.91 -14.06 -22.46
N GLU A 72 7.81 -14.53 -21.61
CA GLU A 72 8.00 -14.00 -20.26
C GLU A 72 8.58 -12.57 -20.28
N ASN A 73 9.54 -12.30 -21.17
CA ASN A 73 10.12 -10.98 -21.37
C ASN A 73 9.08 -9.96 -21.90
N ASP A 74 8.24 -10.40 -22.85
CA ASP A 74 7.17 -9.56 -23.37
C ASP A 74 6.09 -9.26 -22.31
N ARG A 75 5.78 -10.23 -21.47
CA ARG A 75 4.89 -10.04 -20.32
C ARG A 75 5.47 -9.04 -19.31
N GLN A 76 6.75 -9.18 -18.96
CA GLN A 76 7.43 -8.26 -18.06
C GLN A 76 7.48 -6.83 -18.63
N LYS A 77 7.70 -6.67 -19.95
CA LYS A 77 7.63 -5.37 -20.62
C LYS A 77 6.26 -4.72 -20.49
N GLN A 78 5.19 -5.48 -20.72
CA GLN A 78 3.82 -4.96 -20.59
C GLN A 78 3.48 -4.60 -19.14
N GLU A 79 3.95 -5.35 -18.16
CA GLU A 79 3.75 -5.04 -16.73
C GLU A 79 4.50 -3.76 -16.33
N LEU A 80 5.74 -3.59 -16.82
CA LEU A 80 6.53 -2.37 -16.60
C LEU A 80 5.88 -1.13 -17.23
N GLU A 81 5.36 -1.24 -18.44
CA GLU A 81 4.65 -0.14 -19.10
C GLU A 81 3.38 0.26 -18.33
N LYS A 82 2.58 -0.73 -17.89
CA LYS A 82 1.42 -0.47 -17.02
C LYS A 82 1.82 0.19 -15.70
N LEU A 83 2.94 -0.25 -15.12
CA LEU A 83 3.46 0.30 -13.88
C LEU A 83 3.92 1.74 -14.05
N ASN A 84 4.67 2.04 -15.11
CA ASN A 84 5.12 3.39 -15.44
C ASN A 84 3.95 4.35 -15.65
N ASN A 85 2.92 3.92 -16.38
CA ASN A 85 1.70 4.71 -16.60
C ASN A 85 0.92 4.97 -15.29
N ARG A 86 0.95 4.02 -14.33
CA ARG A 86 0.36 4.24 -12.99
C ARG A 86 1.17 5.24 -12.17
N VAL A 87 2.50 5.14 -12.21
CA VAL A 87 3.41 6.06 -11.50
C VAL A 87 3.20 7.48 -12.01
N GLU A 88 3.13 7.69 -13.32
CA GLU A 88 2.88 9.00 -13.93
C GLU A 88 1.54 9.61 -13.49
N LYS A 89 0.46 8.81 -13.46
CA LYS A 89 -0.83 9.26 -12.96
C LYS A 89 -0.80 9.66 -11.50
N VAL A 90 -0.06 8.91 -10.67
CA VAL A 90 0.10 9.22 -9.23
C VAL A 90 0.93 10.49 -9.03
N GLU A 91 2.00 10.68 -9.79
CA GLU A 91 2.81 11.90 -9.77
C GLU A 91 1.96 13.13 -10.17
N ASP A 92 1.16 13.04 -11.22
CA ASP A 92 0.27 14.13 -11.65
C ASP A 92 -0.82 14.46 -10.61
N THR A 93 -1.40 13.42 -10.01
CA THR A 93 -2.40 13.58 -8.94
C THR A 93 -1.78 14.19 -7.70
N SER A 94 -0.59 13.75 -7.30
CA SER A 94 0.15 14.28 -6.15
C SER A 94 0.51 15.76 -6.36
N ARG A 95 0.96 16.13 -7.57
CA ARG A 95 1.25 17.52 -7.93
C ARG A 95 0.01 18.41 -7.84
N LYS A 96 -1.11 18.00 -8.43
CA LYS A 96 -2.39 18.72 -8.35
C LYS A 96 -2.91 18.88 -6.93
N LEU A 97 -2.65 17.89 -6.07
CA LEU A 97 -3.03 17.92 -4.66
C LEU A 97 -2.13 18.88 -3.86
N ALA A 98 -0.82 18.89 -4.13
CA ALA A 98 0.14 19.81 -3.53
C ALA A 98 -0.20 21.28 -3.90
N GLU A 99 -0.53 21.55 -5.16
CA GLU A 99 -0.98 22.87 -5.64
C GLU A 99 -2.26 23.32 -4.93
N LYS A 100 -3.27 22.43 -4.81
CA LYS A 100 -4.53 22.76 -4.12
C LYS A 100 -4.40 22.90 -2.62
N SER A 101 -3.42 22.25 -1.98
CA SER A 101 -3.21 22.32 -0.53
C SER A 101 -2.32 23.48 -0.09
N GLY A 102 -1.83 24.32 -1.02
CA GLY A 102 -0.96 25.45 -0.73
C GLY A 102 0.39 25.06 -0.13
N MET A 103 0.77 23.78 -0.24
CA MET A 103 2.09 23.31 0.11
C MET A 103 3.00 23.47 -1.10
N SER A 104 3.66 24.61 -1.20
CA SER A 104 4.78 24.81 -2.12
C SER A 104 5.95 23.97 -1.60
N GLU A 105 6.00 22.69 -1.96
CA GLU A 105 7.27 22.01 -2.01
C GLU A 105 8.06 22.69 -3.13
N GLN A 106 9.27 23.14 -2.80
CA GLN A 106 10.24 23.46 -3.83
C GLN A 106 10.26 22.27 -4.80
N PRO A 107 10.07 22.52 -6.10
CA PRO A 107 10.12 21.44 -7.07
C PRO A 107 11.51 20.83 -6.91
N ALA A 108 11.57 19.59 -6.43
CA ALA A 108 12.74 18.79 -6.65
C ALA A 108 12.93 18.83 -8.18
N VAL A 109 13.97 19.52 -8.62
CA VAL A 109 14.34 19.63 -10.04
C VAL A 109 14.55 18.21 -10.51
N TYR A 110 13.50 17.61 -11.06
CA TYR A 110 13.63 16.39 -11.84
C TYR A 110 14.25 16.83 -13.17
N PRO A 111 15.46 16.39 -13.51
CA PRO A 111 15.97 16.58 -14.84
C PRO A 111 14.98 15.92 -15.80
N GLY A 112 14.54 16.68 -16.77
CA GLY A 112 13.47 16.47 -17.73
C GLY A 112 13.12 15.04 -18.10
N SER A 113 11.86 14.80 -18.37
CA SER A 113 11.35 13.62 -19.06
C SER A 113 11.98 13.53 -20.44
N GLY A 114 13.03 12.73 -20.59
CA GLY A 114 13.86 12.62 -21.79
C GLY A 114 15.22 12.04 -21.47
N GLY A 115 15.31 11.13 -20.48
CA GLY A 115 16.48 10.30 -20.27
C GLY A 115 16.53 9.15 -21.28
N PRO A 116 17.74 8.60 -21.57
CA PRO A 116 17.86 7.42 -22.42
C PRO A 116 17.00 6.30 -21.82
N GLU A 117 16.36 5.52 -22.72
CA GLU A 117 15.64 4.31 -22.31
C GLU A 117 16.56 3.51 -21.39
N LEU A 118 16.16 3.37 -20.11
CA LEU A 118 16.87 2.52 -19.17
C LEU A 118 16.76 1.09 -19.70
N PRO A 119 17.89 0.41 -19.94
CA PRO A 119 17.84 -0.97 -20.37
C PRO A 119 17.01 -1.77 -19.36
N LEU A 120 16.20 -2.71 -19.87
CA LEU A 120 15.37 -3.63 -19.08
C LEU A 120 16.22 -4.71 -18.38
N ASP A 121 17.37 -4.31 -17.84
CA ASP A 121 18.22 -5.12 -17.00
C ASP A 121 17.77 -5.02 -15.53
N GLU A 122 18.39 -5.78 -14.67
CA GLU A 122 18.12 -5.76 -13.22
C GLU A 122 18.27 -4.36 -12.60
N VAL A 123 19.11 -3.49 -13.19
CA VAL A 123 19.39 -2.13 -12.73
C VAL A 123 18.18 -1.23 -13.01
N GLY A 124 17.57 -1.33 -14.20
CA GLY A 124 16.36 -0.59 -14.55
C GLY A 124 15.18 -1.00 -13.68
N LEU A 125 15.02 -2.30 -13.42
CA LEU A 125 13.97 -2.83 -12.54
C LEU A 125 14.15 -2.38 -11.08
N ALA A 126 15.40 -2.35 -10.60
CA ALA A 126 15.73 -1.86 -9.26
C ALA A 126 15.45 -0.36 -9.12
N ALA A 127 15.75 0.45 -10.15
CA ALA A 127 15.45 1.88 -10.18
C ALA A 127 13.94 2.15 -10.13
N VAL A 128 13.13 1.41 -10.89
CA VAL A 128 11.66 1.52 -10.86
C VAL A 128 11.10 1.11 -9.49
N ARG A 129 11.59 0.03 -8.89
CA ARG A 129 11.19 -0.40 -7.54
C ARG A 129 11.54 0.66 -6.49
N ALA A 130 12.73 1.24 -6.56
CA ALA A 130 13.14 2.31 -5.64
C ALA A 130 12.26 3.57 -5.79
N LYS A 131 11.90 3.94 -7.03
CA LYS A 131 10.98 5.06 -7.30
C LYS A 131 9.58 4.78 -6.75
N MET A 132 9.05 3.57 -6.93
CA MET A 132 7.76 3.16 -6.36
C MET A 132 7.76 3.20 -4.84
N SER A 133 8.75 2.61 -4.18
CA SER A 133 8.85 2.62 -2.71
C SER A 133 8.91 4.05 -2.16
N ARG A 134 9.60 4.95 -2.84
CA ARG A 134 9.65 6.37 -2.48
C ARG A 134 8.31 7.07 -2.63
N LEU A 135 7.58 6.79 -3.72
CA LEU A 135 6.23 7.31 -3.95
C LEU A 135 5.23 6.80 -2.91
N GLU A 136 5.26 5.51 -2.59
CA GLU A 136 4.43 4.91 -1.54
C GLU A 136 4.72 5.55 -0.18
N HIS A 137 5.99 5.76 0.16
CA HIS A 137 6.38 6.45 1.39
C HIS A 137 5.88 7.90 1.41
N ASN A 138 6.04 8.65 0.33
CA ASN A 138 5.57 10.03 0.22
C ASN A 138 4.04 10.10 0.32
N MET A 139 3.31 9.20 -0.33
CA MET A 139 1.85 9.12 -0.24
C MET A 139 1.38 8.78 1.17
N SER A 140 2.02 7.82 1.86
CA SER A 140 1.68 7.47 3.24
C SER A 140 1.91 8.65 4.20
N THR A 141 3.01 9.37 4.02
CA THR A 141 3.34 10.57 4.80
C THR A 141 2.33 11.69 4.54
N PHE A 142 1.97 11.90 3.28
CA PHE A 142 0.99 12.90 2.87
C PHE A 142 -0.41 12.58 3.43
N ASP A 143 -0.83 11.32 3.33
CA ASP A 143 -2.10 10.84 3.89
C ASP A 143 -2.14 11.02 5.42
N ALA A 144 -1.03 10.75 6.11
CA ALA A 144 -0.90 11.01 7.54
C ALA A 144 -1.02 12.49 7.89
N VAL A 145 -0.41 13.39 7.10
CA VAL A 145 -0.51 14.85 7.28
C VAL A 145 -1.93 15.33 7.01
N LEU A 146 -2.58 14.86 5.93
CA LEU A 146 -3.96 15.22 5.62
C LEU A 146 -4.94 14.70 6.68
N ARG A 147 -4.77 13.47 7.14
CA ARG A 147 -5.54 12.93 8.27
C ARG A 147 -5.34 13.78 9.50
N LYS A 148 -4.11 14.07 9.88
CA LYS A 148 -3.80 14.92 11.04
C LYS A 148 -4.46 16.30 10.92
N ARG A 149 -4.37 16.95 9.74
CA ARG A 149 -5.03 18.25 9.49
C ARG A 149 -6.56 18.15 9.55
N GLY A 150 -7.15 17.07 9.01
CA GLY A 150 -8.60 16.87 9.02
C GLY A 150 -9.16 16.57 10.41
N TYR A 151 -8.41 15.90 11.26
CA TYR A 151 -8.82 15.51 12.62
C TYR A 151 -8.40 16.52 13.70
N THR A 152 -7.50 17.48 13.39
CA THR A 152 -7.10 18.51 14.35
C THR A 152 -8.03 19.71 14.20
N PRO A 153 -8.65 20.20 15.30
CA PRO A 153 -9.46 21.41 15.28
C PRO A 153 -8.64 22.59 14.76
N SER A 154 -9.11 23.28 13.73
CA SER A 154 -8.33 24.32 13.04
C SER A 154 -9.16 25.48 12.49
N ILE A 155 -10.49 25.44 12.72
CA ILE A 155 -11.41 26.54 12.35
C ILE A 155 -12.20 26.95 13.56
N TRP A 156 -12.59 28.24 13.58
CA TRP A 156 -13.46 28.78 14.59
C TRP A 156 -14.83 28.12 14.55
N PRO A 157 -15.35 27.62 15.71
CA PRO A 157 -16.60 26.85 15.74
C PRO A 157 -17.83 27.74 15.61
N VAL A 158 -17.68 29.02 15.81
CA VAL A 158 -18.75 30.05 15.71
C VAL A 158 -18.14 31.37 15.31
N GLN A 159 -18.90 32.21 14.62
CA GLN A 159 -18.56 33.63 14.40
C GLN A 159 -18.95 34.44 15.65
N GLY A 160 -17.99 35.07 16.29
CA GLY A 160 -18.22 35.80 17.53
C GLY A 160 -16.94 36.44 18.07
N THR A 161 -17.03 37.04 19.24
CA THR A 161 -15.91 37.68 19.95
C THR A 161 -15.49 36.86 21.15
N LEU A 162 -14.17 36.84 21.45
CA LEU A 162 -13.65 36.13 22.63
C LEU A 162 -14.09 36.89 23.88
N GLU A 163 -14.84 36.24 24.75
CA GLU A 163 -15.35 36.83 26.00
C GLU A 163 -14.49 36.41 27.20
N SER A 164 -14.28 35.09 27.38
CA SER A 164 -13.55 34.55 28.51
C SER A 164 -12.63 33.42 28.11
N GLY A 165 -11.36 33.47 28.54
CA GLY A 165 -10.32 32.54 28.16
C GLY A 165 -10.23 31.31 29.06
N PHE A 166 -9.49 30.32 28.57
CA PHE A 166 -9.10 29.13 29.30
C PHE A 166 -8.19 29.44 30.48
N GLY A 167 -8.44 28.80 31.62
CA GLY A 167 -7.59 28.92 32.82
C GLY A 167 -8.30 29.45 34.05
N GLY A 168 -7.51 29.89 35.02
CA GLY A 168 -8.04 30.40 36.29
C GLY A 168 -8.72 31.78 36.11
N ARG A 169 -9.97 31.91 36.56
CA ARG A 169 -10.74 33.16 36.52
C ARG A 169 -11.55 33.36 37.79
N ARG A 170 -12.01 34.61 38.06
CA ARG A 170 -13.02 34.86 39.09
C ARG A 170 -14.34 34.19 38.68
N ASN A 171 -15.08 33.69 39.68
CA ASN A 171 -16.39 33.10 39.42
C ASN A 171 -17.35 34.15 38.85
N PRO A 172 -17.87 33.99 37.60
CA PRO A 172 -18.73 34.99 36.95
C PRO A 172 -20.13 35.09 37.57
N PHE A 173 -20.51 34.15 38.42
CA PHE A 173 -21.82 34.14 39.09
C PHE A 173 -21.79 34.81 40.47
N GLY A 174 -20.71 35.49 40.81
CA GLY A 174 -20.54 36.19 42.06
C GLY A 174 -19.85 35.38 43.16
N GLY A 175 -19.45 36.06 44.24
CA GLY A 175 -18.65 35.50 45.31
C GLY A 175 -17.14 35.73 45.13
N SER A 176 -16.36 35.47 46.20
CA SER A 176 -14.90 35.71 46.22
C SER A 176 -14.09 34.55 45.67
N GLY A 177 -14.75 33.53 45.07
CA GLY A 177 -14.11 32.31 44.61
C GLY A 177 -13.43 32.43 43.24
N PHE A 178 -12.33 31.66 43.07
CA PHE A 178 -11.72 31.41 41.77
C PHE A 178 -12.19 30.05 41.26
N GLU A 179 -12.41 29.96 39.96
CA GLU A 179 -12.71 28.69 39.26
C GLU A 179 -11.75 28.47 38.09
N PHE A 180 -11.56 27.25 37.71
CA PHE A 180 -10.82 26.89 36.51
C PHE A 180 -11.78 26.77 35.34
N HIS A 181 -11.60 27.59 34.30
CA HIS A 181 -12.36 27.55 33.07
C HIS A 181 -11.73 26.57 32.10
N SER A 182 -12.45 25.50 31.78
CA SER A 182 -11.94 24.40 30.97
C SER A 182 -12.00 24.64 29.46
N GLY A 183 -12.49 25.81 29.02
CA GLY A 183 -12.69 26.14 27.63
C GLY A 183 -12.44 27.59 27.28
N GLN A 184 -12.91 27.96 26.12
CA GLN A 184 -12.95 29.32 25.60
C GLN A 184 -14.42 29.71 25.39
N ASP A 185 -14.86 30.80 26.02
CA ASP A 185 -16.20 31.34 25.77
C ASP A 185 -16.14 32.34 24.61
N ILE A 186 -17.01 32.12 23.61
CA ILE A 186 -17.12 32.91 22.40
C ILE A 186 -18.52 33.53 22.37
N GLU A 187 -18.60 34.82 22.64
CA GLU A 187 -19.86 35.57 22.58
C GLU A 187 -20.39 35.59 21.16
N ALA A 188 -21.65 35.21 21.00
CA ALA A 188 -22.37 35.25 19.74
C ALA A 188 -23.89 35.33 20.00
N ALA A 189 -24.63 35.92 19.09
CA ALA A 189 -26.07 36.00 19.20
C ALA A 189 -26.73 34.61 19.31
N GLN A 190 -27.75 34.50 20.14
CA GLN A 190 -28.54 33.28 20.26
C GLN A 190 -29.04 32.84 18.88
N GLY A 191 -28.90 31.55 18.56
CA GLY A 191 -29.27 30.99 17.28
C GLY A 191 -28.17 31.02 16.21
N THR A 192 -27.01 31.67 16.48
CA THR A 192 -25.86 31.64 15.56
C THR A 192 -25.44 30.19 15.30
N PRO A 193 -25.16 29.82 14.03
CA PRO A 193 -24.72 28.47 13.70
C PRO A 193 -23.39 28.09 14.36
N VAL A 194 -23.33 26.86 14.94
CA VAL A 194 -22.12 26.25 15.51
C VAL A 194 -21.69 25.10 14.61
N ILE A 195 -20.41 25.09 14.24
CA ILE A 195 -19.83 24.12 13.32
C ILE A 195 -18.70 23.29 13.95
N ALA A 196 -18.47 22.11 13.44
CA ALA A 196 -17.39 21.23 13.88
C ALA A 196 -16.01 21.80 13.54
N GLY A 197 -15.13 21.97 14.51
CA GLY A 197 -13.77 22.47 14.35
C GLY A 197 -12.85 21.54 13.54
N ALA A 198 -13.16 20.24 13.53
CA ALA A 198 -12.51 19.18 12.78
C ALA A 198 -13.50 18.06 12.43
N ARG A 199 -13.10 17.14 11.55
CA ARG A 199 -13.87 15.92 11.28
C ARG A 199 -13.83 14.97 12.48
N GLY A 200 -14.87 14.19 12.69
CA GLY A 200 -14.93 13.23 13.78
C GLY A 200 -16.25 12.48 13.83
N VAL A 201 -16.51 11.87 14.99
CA VAL A 201 -17.77 11.18 15.30
C VAL A 201 -18.39 11.83 16.53
N ILE A 202 -19.70 12.02 16.55
CA ILE A 202 -20.43 12.54 17.70
C ILE A 202 -20.36 11.52 18.84
N ALA A 203 -19.61 11.84 19.88
CA ALA A 203 -19.48 11.01 21.07
C ALA A 203 -20.54 11.31 22.12
N TYR A 204 -21.16 12.48 22.06
CA TYR A 204 -22.27 12.89 22.93
C TYR A 204 -23.10 13.98 22.28
N ALA A 205 -24.41 13.90 22.41
CA ALA A 205 -25.35 14.95 22.01
C ALA A 205 -26.54 14.92 22.99
N GLY A 206 -26.69 15.99 23.79
CA GLY A 206 -27.77 16.08 24.79
C GLY A 206 -27.47 17.02 25.94
N TRP A 207 -28.28 16.90 26.99
CA TRP A 207 -28.16 17.74 28.19
C TRP A 207 -27.12 17.21 29.18
N GLN A 208 -26.19 18.05 29.61
CA GLN A 208 -25.22 17.74 30.66
C GLN A 208 -25.15 18.86 31.68
N ASN A 209 -25.17 18.55 32.99
CA ASN A 209 -25.08 19.51 34.05
C ASN A 209 -23.84 20.39 33.90
N GLY A 210 -24.05 21.73 34.09
CA GLY A 210 -23.01 22.74 33.85
C GLY A 210 -23.00 23.22 32.40
N TYR A 211 -22.91 22.32 31.43
CA TYR A 211 -22.83 22.66 30.01
C TYR A 211 -24.16 22.97 29.33
N GLY A 212 -25.29 22.58 29.94
CA GLY A 212 -26.59 22.64 29.28
C GLY A 212 -26.70 21.66 28.09
N GLN A 213 -27.19 22.12 26.95
CA GLN A 213 -27.14 21.36 25.70
C GLN A 213 -25.70 21.30 25.21
N LEU A 214 -25.17 20.08 25.11
CA LEU A 214 -23.78 19.79 24.80
C LEU A 214 -23.65 18.86 23.61
N VAL A 215 -22.75 19.15 22.69
CA VAL A 215 -22.23 18.25 21.68
C VAL A 215 -20.76 17.96 21.98
N VAL A 216 -20.36 16.70 21.90
CA VAL A 216 -18.94 16.25 21.96
C VAL A 216 -18.60 15.54 20.67
N VAL A 217 -17.54 15.98 20.03
CA VAL A 217 -16.99 15.35 18.82
C VAL A 217 -15.68 14.66 19.17
N ASP A 218 -15.60 13.36 18.93
CA ASP A 218 -14.36 12.58 19.02
C ASP A 218 -13.64 12.63 17.68
N HIS A 219 -12.41 13.12 17.68
CA HIS A 219 -11.56 13.25 16.49
C HIS A 219 -10.58 12.07 16.35
N GLY A 220 -10.61 11.10 17.28
CA GLY A 220 -9.66 10.00 17.36
C GLY A 220 -8.34 10.38 18.04
N GLY A 221 -7.54 9.36 18.37
CA GLY A 221 -6.23 9.59 19.04
C GLY A 221 -6.30 10.27 20.39
N GLY A 222 -7.43 10.19 21.10
CA GLY A 222 -7.67 10.85 22.39
C GLY A 222 -8.02 12.35 22.28
N LEU A 223 -8.15 12.90 21.06
CA LEU A 223 -8.52 14.29 20.84
C LEU A 223 -10.04 14.43 20.69
N SER A 224 -10.64 15.35 21.45
CA SER A 224 -12.07 15.66 21.34
C SER A 224 -12.33 17.15 21.48
N THR A 225 -13.49 17.62 20.98
CA THR A 225 -13.98 18.98 21.18
C THR A 225 -15.37 18.95 21.81
N ARG A 226 -15.67 19.97 22.63
CA ARG A 226 -16.96 20.15 23.28
C ARG A 226 -17.57 21.50 22.92
N TYR A 227 -18.88 21.49 22.69
CA TYR A 227 -19.68 22.64 22.28
C TYR A 227 -20.85 22.77 23.27
N GLY A 228 -20.70 23.64 24.28
CA GLY A 228 -21.66 23.82 25.38
C GLY A 228 -22.58 24.99 25.20
N HIS A 229 -23.59 25.10 26.06
CA HIS A 229 -24.59 26.13 26.18
C HIS A 229 -25.49 26.30 24.94
N LEU A 230 -25.58 25.27 24.11
CA LEU A 230 -26.36 25.29 22.87
C LEU A 230 -27.85 25.50 23.15
N SER A 231 -28.55 26.22 22.26
CA SER A 231 -30.02 26.31 22.27
C SER A 231 -30.67 25.14 21.55
N HIS A 232 -29.99 24.57 20.56
CA HIS A 232 -30.48 23.46 19.77
C HIS A 232 -29.32 22.59 19.28
N ILE A 233 -29.54 21.28 19.22
CA ILE A 233 -28.59 20.27 18.70
C ILE A 233 -29.19 19.69 17.43
N ASP A 234 -28.42 19.72 16.33
CA ASP A 234 -28.83 19.24 14.99
C ASP A 234 -28.12 17.94 14.58
N VAL A 235 -27.46 17.25 15.52
CA VAL A 235 -26.71 16.01 15.27
C VAL A 235 -27.06 14.95 16.30
N GLU A 236 -26.77 13.68 15.97
CA GLU A 236 -27.08 12.53 16.81
C GLU A 236 -25.81 11.77 17.24
N LEU A 237 -25.89 11.05 18.37
CA LEU A 237 -24.82 10.16 18.85
C LEU A 237 -24.41 9.16 17.77
N GLY A 238 -23.10 9.02 17.55
CA GLY A 238 -22.54 8.10 16.54
C GLY A 238 -22.50 8.66 15.11
N GLN A 239 -23.09 9.82 14.84
CA GLN A 239 -23.06 10.47 13.55
C GLN A 239 -21.62 10.91 13.20
N SER A 240 -21.17 10.60 11.97
CA SER A 240 -19.91 11.13 11.44
C SER A 240 -20.11 12.56 10.96
N VAL A 241 -19.19 13.46 11.32
CA VAL A 241 -19.21 14.86 10.93
C VAL A 241 -17.94 15.28 10.23
N ALA A 242 -18.06 16.11 9.21
CA ALA A 242 -16.94 16.74 8.52
C ALA A 242 -16.52 18.04 9.25
N ARG A 243 -15.27 18.49 9.06
CA ARG A 243 -14.83 19.83 9.49
C ARG A 243 -15.71 20.89 8.83
N GLY A 244 -16.22 21.82 9.63
CA GLY A 244 -17.16 22.86 9.18
C GLY A 244 -18.63 22.41 9.07
N GLN A 245 -18.92 21.14 9.38
CA GLN A 245 -20.32 20.68 9.39
C GLN A 245 -21.08 21.29 10.56
N PHE A 246 -22.32 21.68 10.32
CA PHE A 246 -23.24 22.23 11.28
C PHE A 246 -23.57 21.23 12.40
N LEU A 247 -23.49 21.66 13.65
CA LEU A 247 -23.73 20.85 14.86
C LEU A 247 -24.95 21.29 15.65
N GLY A 248 -25.29 22.58 15.62
CA GLY A 248 -26.33 23.17 16.43
C GLY A 248 -26.26 24.68 16.45
N ARG A 249 -26.89 25.32 17.44
CA ARG A 249 -27.01 26.78 17.54
C ARG A 249 -26.60 27.28 18.90
N VAL A 250 -25.98 28.46 18.93
CA VAL A 250 -25.62 29.18 20.16
C VAL A 250 -26.87 29.38 21.01
N GLY A 251 -26.71 29.22 22.30
CA GLY A 251 -27.73 29.45 23.30
C GLY A 251 -27.17 30.06 24.60
N SER A 252 -27.89 29.85 25.69
CA SER A 252 -27.50 30.20 27.05
C SER A 252 -28.04 29.14 28.03
N THR A 253 -27.98 27.87 27.61
CA THR A 253 -28.49 26.76 28.45
C THR A 253 -27.44 26.31 29.47
N GLY A 254 -27.89 25.70 30.58
CA GLY A 254 -27.01 25.26 31.65
C GLY A 254 -26.50 26.40 32.52
N ARG A 255 -25.21 26.35 32.92
CA ARG A 255 -24.57 27.38 33.74
C ARG A 255 -23.93 28.46 32.85
N SER A 256 -24.73 29.38 32.35
CA SER A 256 -24.35 30.44 31.43
C SER A 256 -24.83 31.79 31.91
N THR A 257 -24.06 32.86 31.73
CA THR A 257 -24.38 34.24 32.07
C THR A 257 -25.11 34.99 30.95
N GLY A 258 -25.05 34.50 29.73
CA GLY A 258 -25.64 35.08 28.52
C GLY A 258 -25.42 34.22 27.29
N PRO A 259 -25.90 34.64 26.10
CA PRO A 259 -25.71 33.88 24.87
C PRO A 259 -24.24 33.82 24.46
N HIS A 260 -23.63 32.62 24.52
CA HIS A 260 -22.26 32.36 24.04
C HIS A 260 -22.09 30.87 23.72
N LEU A 261 -21.02 30.53 23.01
CA LEU A 261 -20.54 29.15 22.84
C LEU A 261 -19.40 28.91 23.83
N HIS A 262 -19.58 27.94 24.72
CA HIS A 262 -18.47 27.36 25.48
C HIS A 262 -17.78 26.28 24.65
N TYR A 263 -16.53 26.54 24.28
CA TYR A 263 -15.74 25.63 23.41
C TYR A 263 -14.55 25.07 24.13
N GLU A 264 -14.42 23.73 24.17
CA GLU A 264 -13.25 23.05 24.73
C GLU A 264 -12.54 22.21 23.68
N VAL A 265 -11.22 22.11 23.83
CA VAL A 265 -10.39 21.08 23.22
C VAL A 265 -9.83 20.20 24.32
N ARG A 266 -9.90 18.89 24.15
CA ARG A 266 -9.42 17.92 25.14
C ARG A 266 -8.48 16.92 24.53
N ILE A 267 -7.41 16.58 25.24
CA ILE A 267 -6.49 15.50 24.92
C ILE A 267 -6.58 14.48 26.06
N ASN A 268 -6.91 13.23 25.76
CA ASN A 268 -7.12 12.15 26.74
C ASN A 268 -8.07 12.58 27.88
N ASN A 269 -9.12 13.31 27.52
CA ASN A 269 -10.11 13.90 28.41
C ASN A 269 -9.61 15.04 29.33
N GLU A 270 -8.36 15.48 29.21
CA GLU A 270 -7.83 16.67 29.87
C GLU A 270 -8.05 17.90 29.00
N ALA A 271 -8.58 18.98 29.61
CA ALA A 271 -8.82 20.23 28.89
C ALA A 271 -7.51 20.95 28.59
N VAL A 272 -7.34 21.41 27.37
CA VAL A 272 -6.19 22.17 26.89
C VAL A 272 -6.67 23.51 26.30
N ASN A 273 -5.77 24.51 26.25
CA ASN A 273 -6.13 25.85 25.76
C ASN A 273 -6.56 25.78 24.26
N PRO A 274 -7.84 26.06 23.94
CA PRO A 274 -8.37 26.01 22.60
C PRO A 274 -7.70 26.96 21.61
N LEU A 275 -7.18 28.11 22.09
CA LEU A 275 -6.56 29.14 21.25
C LEU A 275 -5.33 28.60 20.51
N GLN A 276 -4.61 27.60 21.06
CA GLN A 276 -3.46 26.95 20.39
C GLN A 276 -3.87 26.29 19.09
N TYR A 277 -5.13 25.89 18.96
CA TYR A 277 -5.69 25.25 17.78
C TYR A 277 -6.32 26.25 16.82
N LEU A 278 -6.96 27.27 17.34
CA LEU A 278 -7.71 28.28 16.57
C LEU A 278 -6.80 29.31 15.89
N LEU A 279 -5.66 29.65 16.51
CA LEU A 279 -4.69 30.60 15.94
C LEU A 279 -3.78 30.02 14.88
N SER A 280 -3.70 28.69 14.80
CA SER A 280 -2.92 27.98 13.78
C SER A 280 -3.60 27.90 12.42
N GLY A 281 -4.90 28.20 12.35
CA GLY A 281 -5.67 28.33 11.11
C GLY A 281 -5.59 29.77 10.61
N THR A 282 -4.97 30.00 9.45
CA THR A 282 -5.01 31.29 8.75
C THR A 282 -6.42 31.87 8.77
N HIS A 283 -6.56 33.10 9.25
CA HIS A 283 -7.78 33.90 9.13
C HIS A 283 -8.23 33.95 7.67
N SER A 284 -9.18 33.10 7.29
CA SER A 284 -9.95 33.30 6.07
C SER A 284 -11.16 34.18 6.50
N THR A 285 -10.97 35.46 6.43
CA THR A 285 -12.09 36.43 6.44
C THR A 285 -12.91 36.16 5.20
N TYR A 286 -14.12 35.69 5.39
CA TYR A 286 -15.22 35.76 4.43
C TYR A 286 -16.14 36.88 4.77
#